data_215691649bbddb711bc5d1c131b026c3
#
_entry.id   215691649bbddb711bc5d1c131b026c3
#
_cell.length_a   1.000
_cell.length_b   1.000
_cell.length_c   1.000
_cell.angle_alpha   90.00
_cell.angle_beta   90.00
_cell.angle_gamma   90.00
#
_symmetry.space_group_name_H-M   'P 1'
#
loop_
_entity.id
_entity.type
_entity.pdbx_description
1 polymer ?
#
loop_
_entity_poly.entity_id
_entity_poly.type
_entity_poly.pdbx_seq_one_letter_code
_entity_poly.pdbx_strand_id
1 'polypeptide(L)'
;DKLRWTAISFLTDMSLEPSSRSSWLRVLGPGIMFASACIGVSHLVQSTRAGALAGFGLLWVILAANAAKYPFFEFGSRYASASGESLIEGFRKLGRGASWVYLGLTLGTCFFVMAAVGMVTGAFLDNLLGVSARAGADQTSNVTVILFAACAGLLWLGKFNALDKIIKVLASVLLLSTVLAVVLTVASPPPASASSAVWSMTTPAGLAFVIALMGWMP
;
A
#
# COMPACT_ATOMS: atom_id res chain seq x y z
N ASP A 1 21.75 26.92 23.31
CA ASP A 1 23.01 26.15 23.35
C ASP A 1 22.87 24.71 23.85
N LYS A 2 22.00 24.43 24.81
CA LYS A 2 21.79 23.03 25.34
C LYS A 2 21.16 22.09 24.30
N LEU A 3 20.27 22.56 23.45
CA LEU A 3 19.62 21.75 22.38
C LEU A 3 20.61 21.36 21.28
N ARG A 4 21.62 22.16 21.04
CA ARG A 4 22.64 21.88 20.03
C ARG A 4 23.59 20.78 20.48
N TRP A 5 23.91 20.73 21.76
CA TRP A 5 24.76 19.68 22.35
C TRP A 5 24.07 18.33 22.48
N THR A 6 22.76 18.31 22.79
CA THR A 6 21.98 17.07 22.80
C THR A 6 21.80 16.47 21.39
N ALA A 7 21.67 17.30 20.37
CA ALA A 7 21.63 16.83 18.98
C ALA A 7 22.98 16.26 18.53
N ILE A 8 24.09 16.91 18.92
CA ILE A 8 25.45 16.44 18.58
C ILE A 8 25.78 15.15 19.34
N SER A 9 25.41 15.02 20.61
CA SER A 9 25.63 13.78 21.38
C SER A 9 24.79 12.63 20.85
N PHE A 10 23.55 12.89 20.38
CA PHE A 10 22.71 11.87 19.75
C PHE A 10 23.29 11.41 18.39
N LEU A 11 23.89 12.33 17.61
CA LEU A 11 24.56 12.00 16.35
C LEU A 11 25.91 11.30 16.56
N THR A 12 26.61 11.57 17.67
CA THR A 12 27.88 10.90 17.99
C THR A 12 27.66 9.50 18.56
N ASP A 13 26.56 9.28 19.27
CA ASP A 13 26.18 7.96 19.78
C ASP A 13 25.65 7.04 18.65
N MET A 14 25.24 7.62 17.52
CA MET A 14 24.84 6.90 16.31
C MET A 14 26.01 6.53 15.40
N SER A 15 27.23 6.98 15.71
CA SER A 15 28.43 6.68 14.96
C SER A 15 29.26 5.57 15.67
N LEU A 16 29.36 4.44 14.94
CA LEU A 16 30.46 3.48 15.06
C LEU A 16 30.37 2.42 16.18
N GLU A 17 29.38 1.55 16.06
CA GLU A 17 29.61 0.15 16.41
C GLU A 17 29.65 -0.67 15.10
N PRO A 18 30.77 -1.26 14.70
CA PRO A 18 30.82 -2.22 13.61
C PRO A 18 30.32 -3.57 14.11
N SER A 19 29.02 -3.75 14.30
CA SER A 19 28.47 -5.05 14.65
C SER A 19 28.24 -5.89 13.40
N SER A 20 29.08 -6.89 13.27
CA SER A 20 29.10 -7.96 12.30
C SER A 20 27.70 -8.59 12.06
N ARG A 21 27.43 -8.95 10.80
CA ARG A 21 26.37 -9.86 10.30
C ARG A 21 24.90 -9.57 10.58
N SER A 22 24.52 -8.74 11.54
CA SER A 22 23.12 -8.37 11.80
C SER A 22 22.68 -7.08 11.08
N SER A 23 23.60 -6.41 10.39
CA SER A 23 23.39 -5.06 9.86
C SER A 23 22.34 -4.98 8.76
N TRP A 24 22.33 -5.92 7.82
CA TRP A 24 21.42 -5.82 6.68
C TRP A 24 19.96 -6.18 7.03
N LEU A 25 19.73 -7.01 8.06
CA LEU A 25 18.36 -7.24 8.56
C LEU A 25 17.78 -5.97 9.23
N ARG A 26 18.62 -5.13 9.84
CA ARG A 26 18.20 -3.82 10.37
C ARG A 26 17.89 -2.83 9.24
N VAL A 27 18.64 -2.88 8.15
CA VAL A 27 18.39 -2.05 6.95
C VAL A 27 17.13 -2.48 6.21
N LEU A 28 16.81 -3.78 6.20
CA LEU A 28 15.58 -4.31 5.61
C LEU A 28 14.32 -3.92 6.41
N GLY A 29 14.43 -3.64 7.71
CA GLY A 29 13.29 -3.33 8.56
C GLY A 29 12.39 -2.21 8.02
N PRO A 30 12.93 -1.01 7.74
CA PRO A 30 12.16 0.08 7.14
C PRO A 30 11.59 -0.25 5.76
N GLY A 31 12.32 -1.00 4.94
CA GLY A 31 11.86 -1.47 3.63
C GLY A 31 10.68 -2.44 3.73
N ILE A 32 10.71 -3.37 4.66
CA ILE A 32 9.61 -4.30 4.92
C ILE A 32 8.38 -3.55 5.45
N MET A 33 8.59 -2.56 6.33
CA MET A 33 7.50 -1.70 6.81
C MET A 33 6.86 -0.91 5.67
N PHE A 34 7.68 -0.33 4.78
CA PHE A 34 7.20 0.39 3.62
C PHE A 34 6.44 -0.54 2.66
N ALA A 35 6.99 -1.70 2.34
CA ALA A 35 6.34 -2.70 1.51
C ALA A 35 5.01 -3.16 2.11
N SER A 36 4.94 -3.42 3.43
CA SER A 36 3.71 -3.82 4.09
C SER A 36 2.65 -2.73 4.12
N ALA A 37 3.04 -1.46 4.19
CA ALA A 37 2.11 -0.33 4.07
C ALA A 37 1.58 -0.15 2.63
N CYS A 38 2.37 -0.54 1.62
CA CYS A 38 1.97 -0.49 0.21
C CYS A 38 1.07 -1.66 -0.20
N ILE A 39 1.20 -2.83 0.43
CA ILE A 39 0.35 -3.99 0.15
C ILE A 39 -1.01 -3.78 0.80
N GLY A 40 -2.03 -3.57 0.00
CA GLY A 40 -3.40 -3.32 0.45
C GLY A 40 -4.43 -4.18 -0.28
N VAL A 41 -5.70 -3.90 0.01
CA VAL A 41 -6.86 -4.50 -0.65
C VAL A 41 -6.78 -4.39 -2.18
N SER A 42 -6.17 -3.31 -2.70
CA SER A 42 -5.94 -3.08 -4.12
C SER A 42 -5.18 -4.24 -4.78
N HIS A 43 -4.13 -4.74 -4.15
CA HIS A 43 -3.36 -5.86 -4.68
C HIS A 43 -4.21 -7.13 -4.80
N LEU A 44 -4.97 -7.46 -3.76
CA LEU A 44 -5.83 -8.63 -3.75
C LEU A 44 -6.95 -8.51 -4.78
N VAL A 45 -7.69 -7.41 -4.77
CA VAL A 45 -8.86 -7.23 -5.63
C VAL A 45 -8.48 -7.06 -7.09
N GLN A 46 -7.56 -6.15 -7.39
CA GLN A 46 -7.20 -5.86 -8.78
C GLN A 46 -6.39 -6.98 -9.42
N SER A 47 -5.47 -7.61 -8.68
CA SER A 47 -4.73 -8.75 -9.20
C SER A 47 -5.63 -9.95 -9.48
N THR A 48 -6.58 -10.25 -8.58
CA THR A 48 -7.55 -11.33 -8.78
C THR A 48 -8.46 -11.05 -9.99
N ARG A 49 -8.94 -9.81 -10.13
CA ARG A 49 -9.73 -9.41 -11.29
C ARG A 49 -8.91 -9.45 -12.59
N ALA A 50 -7.66 -8.99 -12.56
CA ALA A 50 -6.77 -9.06 -13.72
C ALA A 50 -6.52 -10.49 -14.14
N GLY A 51 -6.28 -11.40 -13.18
CA GLY A 51 -6.12 -12.82 -13.43
C GLY A 51 -7.39 -13.48 -13.99
N ALA A 52 -8.57 -13.14 -13.45
CA ALA A 52 -9.84 -13.65 -13.92
C ALA A 52 -10.20 -13.18 -15.34
N LEU A 53 -9.83 -11.94 -15.70
CA LEU A 53 -10.14 -11.34 -17.00
C LEU A 53 -9.17 -11.74 -18.10
N ALA A 54 -7.88 -11.80 -17.79
CA ALA A 54 -6.82 -11.91 -18.78
C ALA A 54 -5.75 -12.98 -18.47
N GLY A 55 -5.96 -13.79 -17.42
CA GLY A 55 -4.95 -14.74 -16.96
C GLY A 55 -3.62 -14.03 -16.67
N PHE A 56 -2.55 -14.52 -17.25
CA PHE A 56 -1.21 -13.90 -17.16
C PHE A 56 -0.98 -12.78 -18.19
N GLY A 57 -1.94 -12.51 -19.07
CA GLY A 57 -1.78 -11.54 -20.17
C GLY A 57 -1.48 -10.11 -19.73
N LEU A 58 -1.86 -9.73 -18.50
CA LEU A 58 -1.60 -8.40 -17.93
C LEU A 58 -0.34 -8.32 -17.07
N LEU A 59 0.40 -9.41 -16.93
CA LEU A 59 1.61 -9.43 -16.08
C LEU A 59 2.65 -8.40 -16.55
N TRP A 60 2.82 -8.26 -17.86
CA TRP A 60 3.75 -7.28 -18.43
C TRP A 60 3.36 -5.83 -18.10
N VAL A 61 2.04 -5.53 -18.01
CA VAL A 61 1.55 -4.21 -17.63
C VAL A 61 1.96 -3.88 -16.20
N ILE A 62 1.83 -4.85 -15.29
CA ILE A 62 2.26 -4.71 -13.89
C ILE A 62 3.77 -4.48 -13.80
N LEU A 63 4.56 -5.27 -14.54
CA LEU A 63 6.01 -5.11 -14.58
C LEU A 63 6.42 -3.75 -15.15
N ALA A 64 5.78 -3.32 -16.24
CA ALA A 64 6.04 -2.02 -16.85
C ALA A 64 5.65 -0.87 -15.91
N ALA A 65 4.50 -0.96 -15.20
CA ALA A 65 4.08 0.04 -14.24
C ALA A 65 5.08 0.17 -13.08
N ASN A 66 5.56 -0.96 -12.53
CA ASN A 66 6.56 -0.96 -11.47
C ASN A 66 7.89 -0.37 -11.95
N ALA A 67 8.36 -0.76 -13.14
CA ALA A 67 9.58 -0.22 -13.73
C ALA A 67 9.48 1.30 -13.98
N ALA A 68 8.33 1.78 -14.44
CA ALA A 68 8.09 3.21 -14.66
C ALA A 68 8.02 4.02 -13.35
N LYS A 69 7.51 3.43 -12.26
CA LYS A 69 7.39 4.08 -10.96
C LYS A 69 8.69 4.03 -10.14
N TYR A 70 9.53 3.04 -10.37
CA TYR A 70 10.78 2.85 -9.63
C TYR A 70 11.63 4.11 -9.49
N PRO A 71 11.89 4.91 -10.56
CA PRO A 71 12.70 6.12 -10.44
C PRO A 71 12.10 7.14 -9.46
N PHE A 72 10.78 7.28 -9.41
CA PHE A 72 10.13 8.24 -8.51
C PHE A 72 10.33 7.89 -7.04
N PHE A 73 10.26 6.62 -6.69
CA PHE A 73 10.54 6.15 -5.34
C PHE A 73 12.02 6.25 -4.99
N GLU A 74 12.90 5.91 -5.94
CA GLU A 74 14.34 6.00 -5.74
C GLU A 74 14.80 7.45 -5.53
N PHE A 75 14.37 8.38 -6.39
CA PHE A 75 14.76 9.78 -6.26
C PHE A 75 14.27 10.41 -4.97
N GLY A 76 13.09 10.07 -4.48
CA GLY A 76 12.57 10.55 -3.20
C GLY A 76 13.45 10.15 -2.02
N SER A 77 13.82 8.88 -1.94
CA SER A 77 14.69 8.36 -0.88
C SER A 77 16.13 8.90 -0.99
N ARG A 78 16.67 9.02 -2.20
CA ARG A 78 18.00 9.60 -2.46
C ARG A 78 18.06 11.08 -2.07
N TYR A 79 17.01 11.85 -2.40
CA TYR A 79 16.93 13.25 -2.00
C TYR A 79 16.95 13.39 -0.47
N ALA A 80 16.10 12.65 0.23
CA ALA A 80 16.03 12.69 1.68
C ALA A 80 17.37 12.29 2.35
N SER A 81 18.05 11.27 1.80
CA SER A 81 19.34 10.80 2.31
C SER A 81 20.48 11.79 2.03
N ALA A 82 20.45 12.46 0.88
CA ALA A 82 21.52 13.39 0.48
C ALA A 82 21.37 14.76 1.11
N SER A 83 20.14 15.27 1.26
CA SER A 83 19.88 16.60 1.80
C SER A 83 19.64 16.61 3.32
N GLY A 84 19.29 15.47 3.92
CA GLY A 84 18.83 15.39 5.30
C GLY A 84 17.46 16.05 5.53
N GLU A 85 16.75 16.41 4.46
CA GLU A 85 15.50 17.13 4.49
C GLU A 85 14.35 16.27 3.95
N SER A 86 13.13 16.59 4.36
CA SER A 86 11.94 15.95 3.81
C SER A 86 11.64 16.42 2.39
N LEU A 87 10.96 15.59 1.59
CA LEU A 87 10.48 15.99 0.25
C LEU A 87 9.59 17.24 0.29
N ILE A 88 8.81 17.41 1.36
CA ILE A 88 7.95 18.60 1.54
C ILE A 88 8.79 19.86 1.60
N GLU A 89 9.93 19.80 2.28
CA GLU A 89 10.88 20.90 2.37
C GLU A 89 11.52 21.20 1.02
N GLY A 90 11.84 20.15 0.25
CA GLY A 90 12.29 20.27 -1.14
C GLY A 90 11.26 20.98 -2.03
N PHE A 91 10.00 20.61 -1.98
CA PHE A 91 8.93 21.29 -2.73
C PHE A 91 8.74 22.74 -2.29
N ARG A 92 8.92 23.04 -1.00
CA ARG A 92 8.86 24.42 -0.49
C ARG A 92 9.99 25.28 -1.03
N LYS A 93 11.19 24.71 -1.23
CA LYS A 93 12.34 25.40 -1.86
C LYS A 93 12.11 25.66 -3.35
N LEU A 94 11.39 24.79 -4.06
CA LEU A 94 11.01 25.01 -5.45
C LEU A 94 10.06 26.18 -5.64
N GLY A 95 9.31 26.55 -4.60
CA GLY A 95 8.43 27.70 -4.61
C GLY A 95 7.02 27.42 -4.07
N ARG A 96 6.28 28.51 -3.83
CA ARG A 96 4.92 28.45 -3.29
C ARG A 96 3.95 27.64 -4.17
N GLY A 97 4.07 27.75 -5.50
CA GLY A 97 3.22 27.03 -6.44
C GLY A 97 3.36 25.52 -6.32
N ALA A 98 4.60 25.01 -6.25
CA ALA A 98 4.87 23.58 -6.08
C ALA A 98 4.27 23.05 -4.77
N SER A 99 4.39 23.81 -3.68
CA SER A 99 3.81 23.43 -2.38
C SER A 99 2.28 23.36 -2.40
N TRP A 100 1.62 24.31 -3.08
CA TRP A 100 0.15 24.29 -3.20
C TRP A 100 -0.34 23.14 -4.08
N VAL A 101 0.35 22.86 -5.19
CA VAL A 101 0.03 21.69 -6.03
C VAL A 101 0.20 20.39 -5.25
N TYR A 102 1.33 20.25 -4.53
CA TYR A 102 1.55 19.08 -3.67
C TYR A 102 0.46 18.92 -2.61
N LEU A 103 0.11 20.00 -1.92
CA LEU A 103 -0.95 19.98 -0.90
C LEU A 103 -2.30 19.57 -1.50
N GLY A 104 -2.68 20.16 -2.64
CA GLY A 104 -3.94 19.86 -3.32
C GLY A 104 -4.00 18.40 -3.78
N LEU A 105 -2.93 17.88 -4.37
CA LEU A 105 -2.84 16.48 -4.79
C LEU A 105 -2.89 15.54 -3.56
N THR A 106 -2.19 15.86 -2.50
CA THR A 106 -2.16 15.03 -1.28
C THR A 106 -3.54 14.97 -0.61
N LEU A 107 -4.20 16.11 -0.45
CA LEU A 107 -5.55 16.15 0.13
C LEU A 107 -6.55 15.41 -0.77
N GLY A 108 -6.53 15.68 -2.09
CA GLY A 108 -7.42 15.01 -3.03
C GLY A 108 -7.22 13.49 -3.01
N THR A 109 -6.00 13.02 -3.17
CA THR A 109 -5.70 11.58 -3.12
C THR A 109 -6.06 10.96 -1.78
N CYS A 110 -5.84 11.65 -0.67
CA CYS A 110 -6.18 11.16 0.66
C CYS A 110 -7.69 10.87 0.76
N PHE A 111 -8.55 11.82 0.37
CA PHE A 111 -10.01 11.62 0.41
C PHE A 111 -10.47 10.50 -0.51
N PHE A 112 -10.02 10.48 -1.77
CA PHE A 112 -10.43 9.46 -2.73
C PHE A 112 -9.95 8.06 -2.33
N VAL A 113 -8.72 7.93 -1.88
CA VAL A 113 -8.15 6.63 -1.47
C VAL A 113 -8.83 6.14 -0.19
N MET A 114 -9.03 7.02 0.81
CA MET A 114 -9.72 6.64 2.04
C MET A 114 -11.15 6.17 1.77
N ALA A 115 -11.90 6.88 0.92
CA ALA A 115 -13.26 6.49 0.56
C ALA A 115 -13.26 5.14 -0.18
N ALA A 116 -12.42 4.96 -1.19
CA ALA A 116 -12.36 3.73 -1.99
C ALA A 116 -11.94 2.52 -1.15
N VAL A 117 -10.85 2.64 -0.38
CA VAL A 117 -10.34 1.55 0.46
C VAL A 117 -11.34 1.23 1.58
N GLY A 118 -11.93 2.26 2.20
CA GLY A 118 -12.92 2.09 3.25
C GLY A 118 -14.16 1.33 2.77
N MET A 119 -14.73 1.72 1.64
CA MET A 119 -15.91 1.04 1.08
C MET A 119 -15.61 -0.43 0.71
N VAL A 120 -14.48 -0.69 0.07
CA VAL A 120 -14.11 -2.07 -0.31
C VAL A 120 -13.86 -2.92 0.94
N THR A 121 -13.14 -2.40 1.92
CA THR A 121 -12.88 -3.12 3.18
C THR A 121 -14.17 -3.35 3.97
N GLY A 122 -15.06 -2.33 4.01
CA GLY A 122 -16.37 -2.44 4.63
C GLY A 122 -17.23 -3.52 3.96
N ALA A 123 -17.25 -3.57 2.63
CA ALA A 123 -17.97 -4.60 1.89
C ALA A 123 -17.41 -6.02 2.15
N PHE A 124 -16.10 -6.17 2.24
CA PHE A 124 -15.49 -7.46 2.62
C PHE A 124 -15.86 -7.87 4.04
N LEU A 125 -15.81 -6.92 4.98
CA LEU A 125 -16.15 -7.18 6.37
C LEU A 125 -17.64 -7.52 6.51
N ASP A 126 -18.51 -6.82 5.81
CA ASP A 126 -19.94 -7.08 5.77
C ASP A 126 -20.23 -8.50 5.23
N ASN A 127 -19.60 -8.88 4.12
CA ASN A 127 -19.72 -10.23 3.56
C ASN A 127 -19.19 -11.30 4.52
N LEU A 128 -18.05 -11.04 5.18
CA LEU A 128 -17.45 -11.99 6.11
C LEU A 128 -18.32 -12.23 7.35
N LEU A 129 -18.88 -11.15 7.89
CA LEU A 129 -19.74 -11.22 9.08
C LEU A 129 -21.20 -11.53 8.76
N GLY A 130 -21.61 -11.39 7.49
CA GLY A 130 -22.98 -11.58 7.04
C GLY A 130 -23.95 -10.59 7.67
N VAL A 131 -23.54 -9.34 7.89
CA VAL A 131 -24.36 -8.31 8.57
C VAL A 131 -25.57 -7.95 7.72
N SER A 132 -25.35 -7.59 6.46
CA SER A 132 -26.42 -7.28 5.50
C SER A 132 -27.36 -8.46 5.27
N ALA A 133 -26.81 -9.67 5.18
CA ALA A 133 -27.63 -10.89 5.04
C ALA A 133 -28.55 -11.14 6.24
N ARG A 134 -28.09 -10.82 7.45
CA ARG A 134 -28.90 -10.95 8.67
C ARG A 134 -29.90 -9.81 8.85
N ALA A 135 -29.50 -8.59 8.43
CA ALA A 135 -30.35 -7.41 8.56
C ALA A 135 -31.43 -7.33 7.48
N GLY A 136 -31.32 -8.09 6.40
CA GLY A 136 -32.24 -8.02 5.25
C GLY A 136 -32.14 -6.72 4.44
N ALA A 137 -31.09 -5.92 4.68
CA ALA A 137 -30.82 -4.66 4.00
C ALA A 137 -29.33 -4.40 3.90
N ASP A 138 -28.91 -3.62 2.90
CA ASP A 138 -27.50 -3.25 2.73
C ASP A 138 -27.00 -2.41 3.92
N GLN A 139 -26.07 -2.96 4.68
CA GLN A 139 -25.44 -2.35 5.85
C GLN A 139 -23.98 -2.01 5.61
N THR A 140 -23.47 -2.12 4.39
CA THR A 140 -22.07 -1.89 4.03
C THR A 140 -21.57 -0.52 4.49
N SER A 141 -22.38 0.53 4.33
CA SER A 141 -22.03 1.88 4.79
C SER A 141 -21.88 1.96 6.31
N ASN A 142 -22.78 1.35 7.07
CA ASN A 142 -22.71 1.32 8.52
C ASN A 142 -21.50 0.53 9.02
N VAL A 143 -21.22 -0.62 8.41
CA VAL A 143 -20.02 -1.42 8.71
C VAL A 143 -18.76 -0.61 8.42
N THR A 144 -18.72 0.13 7.32
CA THR A 144 -17.60 1.02 6.97
C THR A 144 -17.39 2.13 8.00
N VAL A 145 -18.44 2.77 8.45
CA VAL A 145 -18.36 3.83 9.50
C VAL A 145 -17.84 3.24 10.82
N ILE A 146 -18.36 2.08 11.22
CA ILE A 146 -17.89 1.40 12.44
C ILE A 146 -16.41 1.02 12.30
N LEU A 147 -15.98 0.54 11.14
CA LEU A 147 -14.59 0.20 10.86
C LEU A 147 -13.69 1.44 11.00
N PHE A 148 -14.07 2.58 10.42
CA PHE A 148 -13.32 3.82 10.56
C PHE A 148 -13.25 4.30 12.01
N ALA A 149 -14.36 4.22 12.75
CA ALA A 149 -14.41 4.58 14.17
C ALA A 149 -13.49 3.67 15.01
N ALA A 150 -13.49 2.37 14.72
CA ALA A 150 -12.60 1.40 15.38
C ALA A 150 -11.12 1.69 15.07
N CYS A 151 -10.77 1.98 13.82
CA CYS A 151 -9.42 2.37 13.42
C CYS A 151 -8.98 3.67 14.11
N ALA A 152 -9.85 4.69 14.14
CA ALA A 152 -9.58 5.95 14.83
C ALA A 152 -9.38 5.74 16.34
N GLY A 153 -10.22 4.94 16.96
CA GLY A 153 -10.09 4.57 18.39
C GLY A 153 -8.78 3.83 18.67
N LEU A 154 -8.41 2.89 17.81
CA LEU A 154 -7.16 2.14 17.92
C LEU A 154 -5.94 3.05 17.79
N LEU A 155 -5.98 4.02 16.88
CA LEU A 155 -4.92 5.02 16.72
C LEU A 155 -4.81 5.93 17.95
N TRP A 156 -5.96 6.34 18.51
CA TRP A 156 -5.99 7.21 19.69
C TRP A 156 -5.46 6.51 20.94
N LEU A 157 -5.88 5.27 21.17
CA LEU A 157 -5.51 4.49 22.36
C LEU A 157 -4.16 3.77 22.23
N GLY A 158 -3.83 3.30 21.02
CA GLY A 158 -2.80 2.30 20.80
C GLY A 158 -1.37 2.79 20.66
N LYS A 159 -1.12 4.09 20.55
CA LYS A 159 0.20 4.64 20.22
C LYS A 159 0.83 3.96 18.99
N PHE A 160 1.85 4.55 18.41
CA PHE A 160 2.54 4.09 17.20
C PHE A 160 3.08 2.65 17.28
N ASN A 161 3.51 2.21 18.47
CA ASN A 161 4.07 0.87 18.68
C ASN A 161 3.05 -0.28 18.53
N ALA A 162 1.78 -0.06 18.87
CA ALA A 162 0.74 -1.07 18.70
C ALA A 162 0.41 -1.23 17.22
N LEU A 163 0.28 -0.11 16.49
CA LEU A 163 0.05 -0.09 15.05
C LEU A 163 1.17 -0.83 14.29
N ASP A 164 2.43 -0.55 14.62
CA ASP A 164 3.59 -1.18 14.00
C ASP A 164 3.58 -2.71 14.17
N LYS A 165 3.25 -3.21 15.35
CA LYS A 165 3.14 -4.65 15.61
C LYS A 165 2.00 -5.28 14.80
N ILE A 166 0.83 -4.65 14.76
CA ILE A 166 -0.33 -5.15 14.01
C ILE A 166 -0.01 -5.19 12.52
N ILE A 167 0.58 -4.13 11.95
CA ILE A 167 0.95 -4.07 10.53
C ILE A 167 1.94 -5.19 10.19
N LYS A 168 2.96 -5.44 11.01
CA LYS A 168 3.93 -6.51 10.78
C LYS A 168 3.29 -7.90 10.77
N VAL A 169 2.37 -8.16 11.70
CA VAL A 169 1.64 -9.43 11.76
C VAL A 169 0.76 -9.59 10.52
N LEU A 170 -0.02 -8.56 10.17
CA LEU A 170 -0.89 -8.59 9.00
C LEU A 170 -0.10 -8.79 7.70
N ALA A 171 1.02 -8.08 7.54
CA ALA A 171 1.90 -8.23 6.39
C ALA A 171 2.48 -9.64 6.27
N SER A 172 2.88 -10.24 7.41
CA SER A 172 3.40 -11.62 7.42
C SER A 172 2.32 -12.63 7.04
N VAL A 173 1.12 -12.48 7.58
CA VAL A 173 -0.03 -13.35 7.22
C VAL A 173 -0.38 -13.20 5.73
N LEU A 174 -0.39 -11.98 5.23
CA LEU A 174 -0.69 -11.70 3.82
C LEU A 174 0.37 -12.29 2.88
N LEU A 175 1.65 -12.17 3.24
CA LEU A 175 2.75 -12.78 2.49
C LEU A 175 2.62 -14.30 2.44
N LEU A 176 2.39 -14.93 3.60
CA LEU A 176 2.24 -16.39 3.67
C LEU A 176 1.02 -16.86 2.89
N SER A 177 -0.11 -16.18 3.00
CA SER A 177 -1.33 -16.54 2.26
C SER A 177 -1.17 -16.38 0.75
N THR A 178 -0.46 -15.34 0.28
CA THR A 178 -0.16 -15.15 -1.14
C THR A 178 0.78 -16.23 -1.68
N VAL A 179 1.84 -16.56 -0.95
CA VAL A 179 2.75 -17.64 -1.32
C VAL A 179 2.01 -18.97 -1.39
N LEU A 180 1.18 -19.27 -0.39
CA LEU A 180 0.36 -20.47 -0.36
C LEU A 180 -0.60 -20.51 -1.56
N ALA A 181 -1.28 -19.41 -1.87
CA ALA A 181 -2.18 -19.31 -3.01
C ALA A 181 -1.46 -19.57 -4.34
N VAL A 182 -0.24 -19.02 -4.51
CA VAL A 182 0.58 -19.27 -5.71
C VAL A 182 0.96 -20.75 -5.80
N VAL A 183 1.43 -21.35 -4.72
CA VAL A 183 1.80 -22.79 -4.68
C VAL A 183 0.59 -23.67 -5.03
N LEU A 184 -0.56 -23.38 -4.44
CA LEU A 184 -1.80 -24.17 -4.72
C LEU A 184 -2.25 -23.99 -6.18
N THR A 185 -2.14 -22.77 -6.73
CA THR A 185 -2.52 -22.52 -8.13
C THR A 185 -1.60 -23.24 -9.11
N VAL A 186 -0.31 -23.29 -8.81
CA VAL A 186 0.67 -24.03 -9.64
C VAL A 186 0.46 -25.55 -9.50
N ALA A 187 0.16 -26.03 -8.30
CA ALA A 187 -0.08 -27.45 -8.03
C ALA A 187 -1.41 -27.94 -8.60
N SER A 188 -2.41 -27.09 -8.69
CA SER A 188 -3.76 -27.43 -9.18
C SER A 188 -4.22 -26.34 -10.16
N PRO A 189 -3.72 -26.35 -11.40
CA PRO A 189 -4.11 -25.36 -12.38
C PRO A 189 -5.63 -25.41 -12.63
N PRO A 190 -6.29 -24.23 -12.72
CA PRO A 190 -7.71 -24.19 -12.99
C PRO A 190 -8.06 -24.86 -14.32
N PRO A 191 -9.24 -25.48 -14.45
CA PRO A 191 -9.63 -26.12 -15.69
C PRO A 191 -9.62 -25.12 -16.85
N ALA A 192 -9.15 -25.54 -18.00
CA ALA A 192 -8.97 -24.72 -19.20
C ALA A 192 -10.25 -24.02 -19.70
N SER A 193 -11.43 -24.44 -19.22
CA SER A 193 -12.74 -23.87 -19.53
C SER A 193 -13.08 -22.60 -18.74
N ALA A 194 -12.25 -22.16 -17.80
CA ALA A 194 -12.56 -21.07 -16.88
C ALA A 194 -12.32 -19.67 -17.45
N SER A 195 -12.04 -19.49 -18.72
CA SER A 195 -11.86 -18.16 -19.28
C SER A 195 -12.15 -18.07 -20.75
N SER A 196 -13.25 -17.43 -21.07
CA SER A 196 -13.36 -16.71 -22.34
C SER A 196 -14.35 -15.55 -22.26
N ALA A 197 -14.29 -14.75 -21.22
CA ALA A 197 -14.69 -13.38 -21.42
C ALA A 197 -13.67 -12.80 -22.40
N VAL A 198 -14.12 -12.45 -23.61
CA VAL A 198 -13.29 -11.77 -24.61
C VAL A 198 -12.93 -10.39 -24.05
N TRP A 199 -11.93 -10.40 -23.17
CA TRP A 199 -11.40 -9.16 -22.62
C TRP A 199 -10.49 -8.54 -23.67
N SER A 200 -10.77 -7.32 -24.05
CA SER A 200 -9.96 -6.58 -25.03
C SER A 200 -9.49 -5.26 -24.44
N MET A 201 -8.18 -5.01 -24.55
CA MET A 201 -7.60 -3.71 -24.20
C MET A 201 -8.14 -2.56 -25.05
N THR A 202 -8.70 -2.84 -26.22
CA THR A 202 -9.18 -1.82 -27.15
C THR A 202 -10.56 -1.27 -26.77
N THR A 203 -11.28 -1.93 -25.87
CA THR A 203 -12.55 -1.42 -25.37
C THR A 203 -12.32 -0.32 -24.32
N PRO A 204 -13.20 0.72 -24.26
CA PRO A 204 -13.09 1.76 -23.24
C PRO A 204 -13.03 1.21 -21.80
N ALA A 205 -13.80 0.16 -21.50
CA ALA A 205 -13.81 -0.51 -20.22
C ALA A 205 -12.50 -1.25 -19.93
N GLY A 206 -11.91 -1.90 -20.96
CA GLY A 206 -10.62 -2.58 -20.84
C GLY A 206 -9.48 -1.59 -20.61
N LEU A 207 -9.47 -0.48 -21.35
CA LEU A 207 -8.50 0.59 -21.18
C LEU A 207 -8.61 1.22 -19.78
N ALA A 208 -9.82 1.53 -19.33
CA ALA A 208 -10.04 2.06 -17.98
C ALA A 208 -9.55 1.10 -16.89
N PHE A 209 -9.76 -0.21 -17.08
CA PHE A 209 -9.26 -1.24 -16.17
C PHE A 209 -7.72 -1.27 -16.12
N VAL A 210 -7.05 -1.19 -17.28
CA VAL A 210 -5.57 -1.16 -17.35
C VAL A 210 -5.02 0.08 -16.68
N ILE A 211 -5.61 1.26 -16.93
CA ILE A 211 -5.20 2.52 -16.28
C ILE A 211 -5.37 2.41 -14.76
N ALA A 212 -6.51 1.88 -14.31
CA ALA A 212 -6.74 1.64 -12.88
C ALA A 212 -5.73 0.65 -12.29
N LEU A 213 -5.43 -0.44 -13.00
CA LEU A 213 -4.44 -1.44 -12.58
C LEU A 213 -3.05 -0.80 -12.45
N MET A 214 -2.62 -0.01 -13.44
CA MET A 214 -1.34 0.70 -13.39
C MET A 214 -1.29 1.75 -12.28
N GLY A 215 -2.40 2.44 -12.01
CA GLY A 215 -2.48 3.46 -10.97
C GLY A 215 -2.41 2.89 -9.56
N TRP A 216 -3.02 1.72 -9.34
CA TRP A 216 -3.16 1.09 -8.02
C TRP A 216 -2.01 0.16 -7.65
N MET A 217 -1.26 -0.33 -8.61
CA MET A 217 -0.04 -1.10 -8.32
C MET A 217 1.08 -0.15 -7.91
N PRO A 218 1.73 -0.37 -6.75
CA PRO A 218 2.86 0.44 -6.30
C PRO A 218 4.06 0.28 -7.20
#